data_7eddff28ab1b740d3f398dcb6b81d206
#
_entry.id   7eddff28ab1b740d3f398dcb6b81d206
#
_cell.length_a   1.000
_cell.length_b   1.000
_cell.length_c   1.000
_cell.angle_alpha   90.00
_cell.angle_beta   90.00
_cell.angle_gamma   90.00
#
_symmetry.space_group_name_H-M   'P 1'
#
loop_
_entity.id
_entity.type
_entity.pdbx_description
1 polymer ?
#
loop_
_entity_poly.entity_id
_entity_poly.type
_entity_poly.pdbx_seq_one_letter_code
_entity_poly.pdbx_strand_id
1 'polypeptide(L)'
;GTVKGSLGIGFPAIVMSILPIFIEPALAVTLLAIPIFVTNGTQFLSVEGWPGIIRRFLVAGISVAVTIFVVVQFVADVPSRWINIVVGLSLILFSLTSLLKFELPMSEHPSWQALVGISSGLLGGLSAVKAPIMIYTVGLKLPRDEFICVAGFLFFMGGIGLTMGTLSASLLNGTTTLLSLVCCAIALIGFRVGAMIRKRLSDKVVRTALLWVILALGLRLILTNLL
;
A
#
# COMPACT_ATOMS: atom_id res chain seq x y z
N GLY A 1 -5.27 -5.98 -9.01
CA GLY A 1 -4.29 -6.09 -10.12
C GLY A 1 -4.60 -5.08 -11.23
N THR A 2 -5.77 -5.16 -11.85
CA THR A 2 -6.17 -4.31 -13.00
C THR A 2 -6.04 -2.82 -12.71
N VAL A 3 -6.46 -2.36 -11.54
CA VAL A 3 -6.38 -0.95 -11.15
C VAL A 3 -4.92 -0.49 -10.96
N LYS A 4 -4.07 -1.31 -10.36
CA LYS A 4 -2.63 -0.99 -10.27
C LYS A 4 -1.99 -0.92 -11.65
N GLY A 5 -2.38 -1.80 -12.58
CA GLY A 5 -1.91 -1.78 -13.96
C GLY A 5 -2.32 -0.52 -14.72
N SER A 6 -3.52 0.00 -14.47
CA SER A 6 -4.02 1.21 -15.11
C SER A 6 -3.52 2.50 -14.44
N LEU A 7 -3.45 2.55 -13.10
CA LEU A 7 -3.13 3.76 -12.33
C LEU A 7 -1.73 3.79 -11.74
N GLY A 8 -1.01 2.66 -11.74
CA GLY A 8 0.34 2.54 -11.19
C GLY A 8 0.41 2.40 -9.66
N ILE A 9 -0.66 2.73 -8.92
CA ILE A 9 -0.73 2.78 -7.45
C ILE A 9 -2.12 2.41 -6.96
N GLY A 10 -2.25 2.14 -5.65
CA GLY A 10 -3.56 1.96 -5.00
C GLY A 10 -4.08 0.53 -4.92
N PHE A 11 -3.30 -0.48 -5.35
CA PHE A 11 -3.70 -1.88 -5.26
C PHE A 11 -4.11 -2.31 -3.84
N PRO A 12 -3.31 -2.05 -2.78
CA PRO A 12 -3.70 -2.43 -1.42
C PRO A 12 -4.96 -1.69 -0.95
N ALA A 13 -5.10 -0.39 -1.29
CA ALA A 13 -6.25 0.40 -0.88
C ALA A 13 -7.57 -0.17 -1.41
N ILE A 14 -7.61 -0.60 -2.68
CA ILE A 14 -8.80 -1.19 -3.28
C ILE A 14 -9.10 -2.56 -2.68
N VAL A 15 -8.08 -3.39 -2.49
CA VAL A 15 -8.31 -4.72 -1.91
C VAL A 15 -8.78 -4.58 -0.46
N MET A 16 -8.15 -3.71 0.34
CA MET A 16 -8.53 -3.49 1.73
C MET A 16 -9.84 -2.71 1.91
N SER A 17 -10.35 -2.06 0.86
CA SER A 17 -11.71 -1.48 0.92
C SER A 17 -12.82 -2.52 0.75
N ILE A 18 -12.51 -3.68 0.16
CA ILE A 18 -13.51 -4.71 -0.17
C ILE A 18 -13.32 -5.98 0.68
N LEU A 19 -12.08 -6.46 0.82
CA LEU A 19 -11.80 -7.77 1.42
C LEU A 19 -12.26 -7.90 2.88
N PRO A 20 -12.11 -6.86 3.76
CA PRO A 20 -12.59 -6.92 5.14
C PRO A 20 -14.12 -7.01 5.30
N ILE A 21 -14.87 -6.90 4.20
CA ILE A 21 -16.33 -7.14 4.21
C ILE A 21 -16.64 -8.64 4.29
N PHE A 22 -15.73 -9.49 3.80
CA PHE A 22 -15.94 -10.92 3.62
C PHE A 22 -15.07 -11.79 4.52
N ILE A 23 -13.90 -11.30 4.92
CA ILE A 23 -12.93 -12.03 5.75
C ILE A 23 -12.38 -11.11 6.85
N GLU A 24 -11.76 -11.72 7.86
CA GLU A 24 -11.10 -10.96 8.92
C GLU A 24 -10.00 -10.03 8.37
N PRO A 25 -9.92 -8.78 8.89
CA PRO A 25 -8.95 -7.80 8.41
C PRO A 25 -7.50 -8.27 8.53
N ALA A 26 -7.13 -8.96 9.61
CA ALA A 26 -5.79 -9.51 9.80
C ALA A 26 -5.44 -10.54 8.72
N LEU A 27 -6.39 -11.41 8.36
CA LEU A 27 -6.23 -12.35 7.26
C LEU A 27 -6.09 -11.61 5.91
N ALA A 28 -6.89 -10.57 5.68
CA ALA A 28 -6.80 -9.75 4.46
C ALA A 28 -5.42 -9.11 4.31
N VAL A 29 -4.85 -8.55 5.39
CA VAL A 29 -3.49 -8.00 5.41
C VAL A 29 -2.45 -9.09 5.11
N THR A 30 -2.59 -10.27 5.72
CA THR A 30 -1.69 -11.42 5.50
C THR A 30 -1.69 -11.87 4.05
N LEU A 31 -2.88 -12.01 3.43
CA LEU A 31 -3.01 -12.43 2.02
C LEU A 31 -2.40 -11.43 1.03
N LEU A 32 -2.29 -10.16 1.42
CA LEU A 32 -1.66 -9.12 0.60
C LEU A 32 -0.14 -9.07 0.70
N ALA A 33 0.50 -9.78 1.64
CA ALA A 33 1.94 -9.70 1.87
C ALA A 33 2.74 -10.03 0.60
N ILE A 34 2.58 -11.22 0.02
CA ILE A 34 3.29 -11.65 -1.19
C ILE A 34 2.90 -10.80 -2.42
N PRO A 35 1.61 -10.53 -2.71
CA PRO A 35 1.23 -9.65 -3.81
C PRO A 35 1.86 -8.25 -3.73
N ILE A 36 1.91 -7.63 -2.55
CA ILE A 36 2.52 -6.31 -2.36
C ILE A 36 4.03 -6.37 -2.61
N PHE A 37 4.72 -7.36 -2.03
CA PHE A 37 6.15 -7.58 -2.22
C PHE A 37 6.49 -7.74 -3.70
N VAL A 38 5.86 -8.69 -4.38
CA VAL A 38 6.17 -9.03 -5.79
C VAL A 38 5.83 -7.88 -6.72
N THR A 39 4.63 -7.31 -6.62
CA THR A 39 4.18 -6.28 -7.58
C THR A 39 4.90 -4.94 -7.41
N ASN A 40 5.37 -4.58 -6.20
CA ASN A 40 6.14 -3.37 -6.02
C ASN A 40 7.63 -3.59 -6.32
N GLY A 41 8.16 -4.78 -6.02
CA GLY A 41 9.52 -5.16 -6.44
C GLY A 41 9.69 -5.14 -7.95
N THR A 42 8.77 -5.73 -8.69
CA THR A 42 8.79 -5.68 -10.16
C THR A 42 8.67 -4.25 -10.70
N GLN A 43 7.83 -3.42 -10.10
CA GLN A 43 7.70 -2.01 -10.49
C GLN A 43 8.98 -1.21 -10.19
N PHE A 44 9.58 -1.39 -9.03
CA PHE A 44 10.81 -0.70 -8.63
C PHE A 44 11.98 -1.06 -9.55
N LEU A 45 12.17 -2.36 -9.80
CA LEU A 45 13.29 -2.86 -10.62
C LEU A 45 13.11 -2.59 -12.13
N SER A 46 11.92 -2.20 -12.59
CA SER A 46 11.66 -1.89 -14.00
C SER A 46 12.09 -0.48 -14.42
N VAL A 47 12.48 0.38 -13.48
CA VAL A 47 12.89 1.76 -13.76
C VAL A 47 14.40 1.86 -13.71
N GLU A 48 15.02 2.50 -14.71
CA GLU A 48 16.46 2.76 -14.71
C GLU A 48 16.86 3.72 -13.58
N GLY A 49 18.08 3.56 -13.03
CA GLY A 49 18.60 4.42 -11.97
C GLY A 49 18.18 4.04 -10.54
N TRP A 50 17.50 2.91 -10.34
CA TRP A 50 17.06 2.44 -9.03
C TRP A 50 18.17 2.34 -7.95
N PRO A 51 19.48 2.08 -8.23
CA PRO A 51 20.50 2.04 -7.19
C PRO A 51 20.70 3.40 -6.50
N GLY A 52 20.57 4.51 -7.25
CA GLY A 52 20.64 5.86 -6.70
C GLY A 52 19.48 6.17 -5.75
N ILE A 53 18.29 5.67 -6.07
CA ILE A 53 17.09 5.83 -5.25
C ILE A 53 17.24 5.11 -3.89
N ILE A 54 17.83 3.91 -3.88
CA ILE A 54 18.09 3.21 -2.62
C ILE A 54 18.93 4.09 -1.68
N ARG A 55 20.05 4.62 -2.15
CA ARG A 55 20.95 5.44 -1.32
C ARG A 55 20.23 6.67 -0.76
N ARG A 56 19.44 7.33 -1.60
CA ARG A 56 18.77 8.61 -1.29
C ARG A 56 17.61 8.44 -0.33
N PHE A 57 16.85 7.32 -0.42
CA PHE A 57 15.65 7.06 0.38
C PHE A 57 15.79 5.88 1.34
N LEU A 58 17.02 5.48 1.67
CA LEU A 58 17.30 4.33 2.52
C LEU A 58 16.67 4.44 3.91
N VAL A 59 16.71 5.63 4.52
CA VAL A 59 16.13 5.88 5.84
C VAL A 59 14.63 5.63 5.83
N ALA A 60 13.90 6.15 4.84
CA ALA A 60 12.47 5.92 4.70
C ALA A 60 12.17 4.42 4.45
N GLY A 61 12.96 3.78 3.57
CA GLY A 61 12.82 2.35 3.25
C GLY A 61 13.00 1.46 4.47
N ILE A 62 14.08 1.66 5.24
CA ILE A 62 14.35 0.88 6.46
C ILE A 62 13.27 1.17 7.51
N SER A 63 12.95 2.45 7.76
CA SER A 63 11.96 2.84 8.75
C SER A 63 10.60 2.20 8.47
N VAL A 64 10.12 2.21 7.23
CA VAL A 64 8.83 1.60 6.89
C VAL A 64 8.88 0.08 7.02
N ALA A 65 9.97 -0.57 6.59
CA ALA A 65 10.10 -2.02 6.67
C ALA A 65 10.14 -2.52 8.13
N VAL A 66 10.97 -1.89 8.96
CA VAL A 66 11.10 -2.24 10.38
C VAL A 66 9.81 -1.97 11.14
N THR A 67 9.18 -0.82 10.91
CA THR A 67 7.93 -0.48 11.61
C THR A 67 6.81 -1.45 11.22
N ILE A 68 6.64 -1.78 9.94
CA ILE A 68 5.65 -2.79 9.52
C ILE A 68 5.96 -4.15 10.14
N PHE A 69 7.22 -4.60 10.10
CA PHE A 69 7.64 -5.86 10.71
C PHE A 69 7.22 -5.94 12.18
N VAL A 70 7.50 -4.88 12.96
CA VAL A 70 7.14 -4.81 14.38
C VAL A 70 5.63 -4.79 14.58
N VAL A 71 4.90 -3.94 13.84
CA VAL A 71 3.44 -3.81 14.00
C VAL A 71 2.71 -5.11 13.67
N VAL A 72 3.17 -5.83 12.65
CA VAL A 72 2.54 -7.08 12.23
C VAL A 72 2.67 -8.19 13.30
N GLN A 73 3.67 -8.15 14.18
CA GLN A 73 3.76 -9.12 15.26
C GLN A 73 2.54 -9.09 16.19
N PHE A 74 1.89 -7.94 16.28
CA PHE A 74 0.75 -7.72 17.18
C PHE A 74 -0.60 -7.69 16.42
N VAL A 75 -0.62 -7.82 15.11
CA VAL A 75 -1.85 -7.64 14.31
C VAL A 75 -2.93 -8.68 14.65
N ALA A 76 -2.53 -9.90 15.02
CA ALA A 76 -3.46 -10.96 15.39
C ALA A 76 -4.11 -10.72 16.77
N ASP A 77 -3.44 -9.96 17.65
CA ASP A 77 -3.93 -9.64 18.99
C ASP A 77 -4.85 -8.40 18.99
N VAL A 78 -4.83 -7.63 17.90
CA VAL A 78 -5.67 -6.43 17.78
C VAL A 78 -7.09 -6.84 17.39
N PRO A 79 -8.12 -6.45 18.17
CA PRO A 79 -9.51 -6.72 17.79
C PRO A 79 -9.84 -6.20 16.39
N SER A 80 -10.55 -7.00 15.60
CA SER A 80 -10.90 -6.69 14.20
C SER A 80 -11.57 -5.33 14.01
N ARG A 81 -12.33 -4.89 15.02
CA ARG A 81 -12.93 -3.54 15.09
C ARG A 81 -11.89 -2.44 14.89
N TRP A 82 -10.79 -2.48 15.64
CA TRP A 82 -9.74 -1.46 15.57
C TRP A 82 -8.97 -1.51 14.25
N ILE A 83 -8.70 -2.71 13.74
CA ILE A 83 -8.07 -2.87 12.44
C ILE A 83 -8.97 -2.26 11.35
N ASN A 84 -10.27 -2.53 11.37
CA ASN A 84 -11.23 -1.95 10.43
C ASN A 84 -11.28 -0.42 10.50
N ILE A 85 -11.21 0.17 11.70
CA ILE A 85 -11.15 1.62 11.87
C ILE A 85 -9.86 2.18 11.25
N VAL A 86 -8.71 1.55 11.53
CA VAL A 86 -7.41 1.97 10.96
C VAL A 86 -7.40 1.82 9.43
N VAL A 87 -7.96 0.73 8.91
CA VAL A 87 -8.16 0.55 7.45
C VAL A 87 -9.02 1.69 6.89
N GLY A 88 -10.18 1.94 7.51
CA GLY A 88 -11.08 3.01 7.09
C GLY A 88 -10.41 4.39 7.09
N LEU A 89 -9.71 4.74 8.16
CA LEU A 89 -8.94 5.99 8.27
C LEU A 89 -7.84 6.08 7.19
N SER A 90 -7.11 4.99 6.95
CA SER A 90 -6.06 4.92 5.93
C SER A 90 -6.64 5.11 4.51
N LEU A 91 -7.82 4.53 4.23
CA LEU A 91 -8.51 4.67 2.96
C LEU A 91 -9.03 6.11 2.74
N ILE A 92 -9.59 6.72 3.78
CA ILE A 92 -10.05 8.12 3.75
C ILE A 92 -8.87 9.04 3.52
N LEU A 93 -7.78 8.89 4.27
CA LEU A 93 -6.57 9.68 4.12
C LEU A 93 -5.99 9.56 2.70
N PHE A 94 -5.88 8.33 2.19
CA PHE A 94 -5.41 8.06 0.84
C PHE A 94 -6.29 8.71 -0.23
N SER A 95 -7.62 8.58 -0.08
CA SER A 95 -8.58 9.12 -1.06
C SER A 95 -8.62 10.63 -1.05
N LEU A 96 -8.75 11.25 0.14
CA LEU A 96 -8.80 12.70 0.27
C LEU A 96 -7.53 13.38 -0.24
N THR A 97 -6.36 12.88 0.15
CA THR A 97 -5.08 13.44 -0.32
C THR A 97 -4.91 13.32 -1.82
N SER A 98 -5.40 12.20 -2.41
CA SER A 98 -5.35 11.98 -3.85
C SER A 98 -6.38 12.81 -4.64
N LEU A 99 -7.58 13.05 -4.08
CA LEU A 99 -8.65 13.86 -4.70
C LEU A 99 -8.35 15.35 -4.62
N LEU A 100 -7.94 15.82 -3.44
CA LEU A 100 -7.64 17.23 -3.19
C LEU A 100 -6.30 17.68 -3.78
N LYS A 101 -5.52 16.73 -4.34
CA LYS A 101 -4.15 16.98 -4.81
C LYS A 101 -3.32 17.70 -3.73
N PHE A 102 -3.48 17.25 -2.49
CA PHE A 102 -2.86 17.88 -1.35
C PHE A 102 -1.33 17.72 -1.42
N GLU A 103 -0.66 18.81 -1.71
CA GLU A 103 0.79 18.88 -1.84
C GLU A 103 1.37 19.59 -0.62
N LEU A 104 1.87 18.82 0.34
CA LEU A 104 2.72 19.38 1.38
C LEU A 104 4.14 19.48 0.85
N PRO A 105 4.84 20.60 1.08
CA PRO A 105 6.26 20.68 0.75
C PRO A 105 7.02 19.68 1.62
N MET A 106 7.55 18.64 0.99
CA MET A 106 8.31 17.58 1.65
C MET A 106 9.80 17.71 1.34
N SER A 107 10.63 17.22 2.25
CA SER A 107 12.09 17.23 2.11
C SER A 107 12.64 15.81 2.12
N GLU A 108 13.77 15.62 1.45
CA GLU A 108 14.54 14.37 1.49
C GLU A 108 15.42 14.25 2.73
N HIS A 109 15.32 15.19 3.67
CA HIS A 109 16.08 15.14 4.92
C HIS A 109 15.75 13.83 5.69
N PRO A 110 16.74 13.17 6.29
CA PRO A 110 16.56 11.90 6.99
C PRO A 110 15.45 11.91 8.04
N SER A 111 15.23 13.02 8.74
CA SER A 111 14.16 13.14 9.74
C SER A 111 12.76 13.03 9.11
N TRP A 112 12.54 13.68 7.95
CA TRP A 112 11.29 13.54 7.20
C TRP A 112 11.10 12.11 6.69
N GLN A 113 12.19 11.50 6.20
CA GLN A 113 12.16 10.10 5.75
C GLN A 113 11.79 9.15 6.88
N ALA A 114 12.39 9.32 8.07
CA ALA A 114 12.07 8.50 9.24
C ALA A 114 10.61 8.69 9.68
N LEU A 115 10.13 9.94 9.78
CA LEU A 115 8.74 10.24 10.15
C LEU A 115 7.74 9.60 9.20
N VAL A 116 7.97 9.73 7.90
CA VAL A 116 7.12 9.13 6.86
C VAL A 116 7.19 7.61 6.89
N GLY A 117 8.39 7.04 7.07
CA GLY A 117 8.58 5.60 7.17
C GLY A 117 7.83 5.01 8.37
N ILE A 118 7.99 5.63 9.56
CA ILE A 118 7.31 5.20 10.79
C ILE A 118 5.80 5.34 10.67
N SER A 119 5.30 6.53 10.29
CA SER A 119 3.84 6.75 10.15
C SER A 119 3.20 5.83 9.11
N SER A 120 3.88 5.61 7.97
CA SER A 120 3.43 4.66 6.95
C SER A 120 3.53 3.21 7.42
N GLY A 121 4.52 2.92 8.24
CA GLY A 121 4.71 1.59 8.83
C GLY A 121 3.62 1.23 9.83
N LEU A 122 3.24 2.17 10.70
CA LEU A 122 2.14 2.00 11.65
C LEU A 122 0.81 1.73 10.94
N LEU A 123 0.44 2.58 9.98
CA LEU A 123 -0.78 2.38 9.21
C LEU A 123 -0.68 1.14 8.31
N GLY A 124 0.45 0.97 7.62
CA GLY A 124 0.65 -0.11 6.66
C GLY A 124 0.74 -1.50 7.29
N GLY A 125 1.22 -1.63 8.53
CA GLY A 125 1.26 -2.90 9.26
C GLY A 125 -0.12 -3.40 9.64
N LEU A 126 -1.05 -2.50 9.99
CA LEU A 126 -2.42 -2.83 10.35
C LEU A 126 -3.38 -2.89 9.14
N SER A 127 -3.13 -2.08 8.11
CA SER A 127 -4.09 -1.90 7.01
C SER A 127 -3.56 -2.31 5.64
N ALA A 128 -2.27 -2.63 5.51
CA ALA A 128 -1.55 -2.75 4.24
C ALA A 128 -1.54 -1.46 3.38
N VAL A 129 -2.25 -0.40 3.79
CA VAL A 129 -2.36 0.90 3.08
C VAL A 129 -1.36 1.90 3.66
N LYS A 130 -0.50 2.44 2.80
CA LYS A 130 0.60 3.34 3.18
C LYS A 130 0.35 4.75 2.64
N ALA A 131 -0.73 5.40 3.10
CA ALA A 131 -1.09 6.75 2.65
C ALA A 131 0.02 7.80 2.86
N PRO A 132 0.76 7.84 4.01
CA PRO A 132 1.81 8.84 4.19
C PRO A 132 2.95 8.76 3.16
N ILE A 133 3.32 7.55 2.66
CA ILE A 133 4.29 7.42 1.55
C ILE A 133 3.78 8.15 0.30
N MET A 134 2.49 8.04 -0.01
CA MET A 134 1.92 8.73 -1.18
C MET A 134 1.98 10.25 -1.04
N ILE A 135 1.62 10.76 0.14
CA ILE A 135 1.68 12.20 0.46
C ILE A 135 3.13 12.68 0.32
N TYR A 136 4.06 11.93 0.88
CA TYR A 136 5.49 12.26 0.84
C TYR A 136 6.02 12.29 -0.60
N THR A 137 5.80 11.22 -1.37
CA THR A 137 6.32 11.13 -2.73
C THR A 137 5.72 12.18 -3.68
N VAL A 138 4.44 12.53 -3.50
CA VAL A 138 3.81 13.63 -4.24
C VAL A 138 4.40 14.97 -3.83
N GLY A 139 4.61 15.19 -2.53
CA GLY A 139 5.15 16.46 -1.99
C GLY A 139 6.61 16.72 -2.38
N LEU A 140 7.38 15.70 -2.75
CA LEU A 140 8.76 15.85 -3.25
C LEU A 140 8.82 16.45 -4.66
N LYS A 141 7.70 16.48 -5.42
CA LYS A 141 7.62 17.04 -6.78
C LYS A 141 8.65 16.49 -7.76
N LEU A 142 8.95 15.19 -7.65
CA LEU A 142 9.94 14.51 -8.47
C LEU A 142 9.47 14.37 -9.93
N PRO A 143 10.39 14.26 -10.90
CA PRO A 143 10.08 13.83 -12.25
C PRO A 143 9.32 12.50 -12.24
N ARG A 144 8.47 12.27 -13.26
CA ARG A 144 7.54 11.13 -13.30
C ARG A 144 8.21 9.77 -13.06
N ASP A 145 9.33 9.50 -13.73
CA ASP A 145 10.00 8.21 -13.64
C ASP A 145 10.67 8.03 -12.27
N GLU A 146 11.26 9.09 -11.73
CA GLU A 146 11.82 9.11 -10.40
C GLU A 146 10.73 8.92 -9.33
N PHE A 147 9.59 9.60 -9.45
CA PHE A 147 8.41 9.39 -8.60
C PHE A 147 7.96 7.92 -8.57
N ILE A 148 7.87 7.28 -9.75
CA ILE A 148 7.48 5.87 -9.86
C ILE A 148 8.51 4.97 -9.18
N CYS A 149 9.79 5.26 -9.35
CA CYS A 149 10.88 4.51 -8.76
C CYS A 149 10.91 4.66 -7.23
N VAL A 150 10.82 5.88 -6.70
CA VAL A 150 10.79 6.16 -5.25
C VAL A 150 9.58 5.51 -4.59
N ALA A 151 8.39 5.72 -5.15
CA ALA A 151 7.17 5.09 -4.66
C ALA A 151 7.29 3.56 -4.70
N GLY A 152 7.77 3.00 -5.82
CA GLY A 152 8.02 1.57 -5.98
C GLY A 152 8.96 1.03 -4.91
N PHE A 153 10.08 1.70 -4.66
CA PHE A 153 11.05 1.34 -3.63
C PHE A 153 10.44 1.34 -2.23
N LEU A 154 9.77 2.42 -1.82
CA LEU A 154 9.19 2.53 -0.48
C LEU A 154 8.05 1.52 -0.26
N PHE A 155 7.22 1.28 -1.28
CA PHE A 155 6.20 0.24 -1.21
C PHE A 155 6.80 -1.17 -1.20
N PHE A 156 7.90 -1.40 -1.91
CA PHE A 156 8.63 -2.66 -1.92
C PHE A 156 9.25 -2.95 -0.54
N MET A 157 9.93 -1.97 0.05
CA MET A 157 10.48 -2.07 1.41
C MET A 157 9.39 -2.38 2.44
N GLY A 158 8.25 -1.70 2.32
CA GLY A 158 7.08 -2.03 3.14
C GLY A 158 6.52 -3.44 2.86
N GLY A 159 6.64 -3.94 1.63
CA GLY A 159 6.32 -5.32 1.25
C GLY A 159 7.26 -6.34 1.90
N ILE A 160 8.56 -6.02 1.97
CA ILE A 160 9.56 -6.83 2.70
C ILE A 160 9.16 -6.93 4.16
N GLY A 161 8.93 -5.79 4.84
CA GLY A 161 8.54 -5.76 6.25
C GLY A 161 7.25 -6.54 6.51
N LEU A 162 6.25 -6.41 5.64
CA LEU A 162 4.98 -7.12 5.75
C LEU A 162 5.15 -8.64 5.58
N THR A 163 5.88 -9.08 4.55
CA THR A 163 6.10 -10.51 4.28
C THR A 163 6.93 -11.16 5.37
N MET A 164 8.03 -10.53 5.78
CA MET A 164 8.86 -11.04 6.88
C MET A 164 8.12 -11.03 8.21
N GLY A 165 7.34 -9.98 8.49
CA GLY A 165 6.53 -9.86 9.69
C GLY A 165 5.46 -10.94 9.77
N THR A 166 4.71 -11.17 8.69
CA THR A 166 3.66 -12.20 8.64
C THR A 166 4.24 -13.63 8.69
N LEU A 167 5.43 -13.86 8.13
CA LEU A 167 6.16 -15.12 8.29
C LEU A 167 6.60 -15.34 9.74
N SER A 168 7.22 -14.35 10.35
CA SER A 168 7.71 -14.40 11.74
C SER A 168 6.57 -14.58 12.75
N ALA A 169 5.42 -13.93 12.52
CA ALA A 169 4.22 -14.08 13.35
C ALA A 169 3.42 -15.38 13.07
N SER A 170 3.93 -16.28 12.22
CA SER A 170 3.27 -17.52 11.80
C SER A 170 1.88 -17.33 11.15
N LEU A 171 1.59 -16.11 10.70
CA LEU A 171 0.36 -15.78 9.97
C LEU A 171 0.40 -16.33 8.53
N LEU A 172 1.58 -16.32 7.89
CA LEU A 172 1.84 -17.02 6.64
C LEU A 172 2.23 -18.48 6.96
N ASN A 173 1.25 -19.32 7.15
CA ASN A 173 1.36 -20.79 7.24
C ASN A 173 1.16 -21.43 5.86
N GLY A 174 1.18 -22.76 5.76
CA GLY A 174 1.05 -23.46 4.49
C GLY A 174 -0.21 -23.06 3.69
N THR A 175 -1.37 -22.95 4.34
CA THR A 175 -2.63 -22.60 3.69
C THR A 175 -2.67 -21.11 3.29
N THR A 176 -2.34 -20.20 4.20
CA THR A 176 -2.37 -18.76 3.93
C THR A 176 -1.30 -18.34 2.93
N THR A 177 -0.14 -19.02 2.91
CA THR A 177 0.89 -18.83 1.89
C THR A 177 0.39 -19.21 0.50
N LEU A 178 -0.25 -20.38 0.37
CA LEU A 178 -0.85 -20.82 -0.89
C LEU A 178 -1.91 -19.82 -1.37
N LEU A 179 -2.82 -19.39 -0.49
CA LEU A 179 -3.81 -18.38 -0.82
C LEU A 179 -3.19 -17.05 -1.24
N SER A 180 -2.15 -16.59 -0.54
CA SER A 180 -1.43 -15.36 -0.88
C SER A 180 -0.72 -15.48 -2.25
N LEU A 181 -0.17 -16.65 -2.59
CA LEU A 181 0.38 -16.91 -3.92
C LEU A 181 -0.69 -16.88 -5.02
N VAL A 182 -1.86 -17.46 -4.77
CA VAL A 182 -3.01 -17.36 -5.68
C VAL A 182 -3.45 -15.92 -5.86
N CYS A 183 -3.56 -15.16 -4.77
CA CYS A 183 -3.83 -13.71 -4.83
C CYS A 183 -2.76 -12.95 -5.62
N CYS A 184 -1.49 -13.35 -5.49
CA CYS A 184 -0.39 -12.76 -6.26
C CYS A 184 -0.53 -13.05 -7.76
N ALA A 185 -0.83 -14.28 -8.14
CA ALA A 185 -1.05 -14.66 -9.55
C ALA A 185 -2.21 -13.86 -10.15
N ILE A 186 -3.35 -13.79 -9.45
CA ILE A 186 -4.52 -12.99 -9.86
C ILE A 186 -4.15 -11.50 -9.96
N ALA A 187 -3.36 -10.98 -9.01
CA ALA A 187 -2.90 -9.59 -9.04
C ALA A 187 -2.02 -9.30 -10.26
N LEU A 188 -1.09 -10.20 -10.60
CA LEU A 188 -0.20 -10.05 -11.75
C LEU A 188 -0.96 -10.13 -13.09
N ILE A 189 -1.90 -11.06 -13.22
CA ILE A 189 -2.79 -11.14 -14.39
C ILE A 189 -3.59 -9.84 -14.53
N GLY A 190 -4.23 -9.40 -13.45
CA GLY A 190 -4.97 -8.15 -13.42
C GLY A 190 -4.10 -6.92 -13.70
N PHE A 191 -2.83 -6.92 -13.28
CA PHE A 191 -1.89 -5.85 -13.60
C PHE A 191 -1.64 -5.74 -15.11
N ARG A 192 -1.44 -6.87 -15.80
CA ARG A 192 -1.28 -6.90 -17.26
C ARG A 192 -2.55 -6.46 -18.00
N VAL A 193 -3.70 -6.98 -17.59
CA VAL A 193 -5.01 -6.57 -18.16
C VAL A 193 -5.26 -5.07 -17.94
N GLY A 194 -4.96 -4.55 -16.75
CA GLY A 194 -5.09 -3.12 -16.45
C GLY A 194 -4.21 -2.23 -17.31
N ALA A 195 -2.97 -2.66 -17.57
CA ALA A 195 -2.06 -1.95 -18.46
C ALA A 195 -2.58 -1.90 -19.91
N MET A 196 -3.26 -2.96 -20.39
CA MET A 196 -3.89 -2.97 -21.71
C MET A 196 -5.13 -2.06 -21.77
N ILE A 197 -5.98 -2.08 -20.73
CA ILE A 197 -7.20 -1.27 -20.65
C ILE A 197 -6.84 0.23 -20.56
N ARG A 198 -5.74 0.59 -19.91
CA ARG A 198 -5.25 1.96 -19.79
C ARG A 198 -5.16 2.69 -21.15
N LYS A 199 -4.87 1.97 -22.23
CA LYS A 199 -4.80 2.54 -23.57
C LYS A 199 -6.16 3.01 -24.13
N ARG A 200 -7.27 2.61 -23.51
CA ARG A 200 -8.65 2.85 -24.02
C ARG A 200 -9.50 3.74 -23.12
N LEU A 201 -9.09 4.01 -21.88
CA LEU A 201 -9.88 4.78 -20.92
C LEU A 201 -9.17 6.08 -20.54
N SER A 202 -9.94 7.14 -20.30
CA SER A 202 -9.43 8.37 -19.70
C SER A 202 -8.98 8.08 -18.25
N ASP A 203 -7.68 8.05 -18.04
CA ASP A 203 -7.05 7.80 -16.72
C ASP A 203 -7.66 8.66 -15.60
N LYS A 204 -8.05 9.91 -15.93
CA LYS A 204 -8.55 10.87 -14.94
C LYS A 204 -9.93 10.48 -14.39
N VAL A 205 -10.87 10.09 -15.26
CA VAL A 205 -12.25 9.76 -14.85
C VAL A 205 -12.27 8.48 -14.04
N VAL A 206 -11.59 7.43 -14.51
CA VAL A 206 -11.51 6.14 -13.80
C VAL A 206 -10.86 6.30 -12.44
N ARG A 207 -9.75 7.04 -12.36
CA ARG A 207 -9.05 7.32 -11.12
C ARG A 207 -9.94 8.04 -10.11
N THR A 208 -10.62 9.10 -10.54
CA THR A 208 -11.50 9.90 -9.68
C THR A 208 -12.67 9.06 -9.17
N ALA A 209 -13.34 8.29 -10.04
CA ALA A 209 -14.43 7.41 -9.63
C ALA A 209 -13.97 6.36 -8.61
N LEU A 210 -12.82 5.72 -8.82
CA LEU A 210 -12.26 4.76 -7.87
C LEU A 210 -11.93 5.40 -6.51
N LEU A 211 -11.38 6.61 -6.49
CA LEU A 211 -11.08 7.30 -5.23
C LEU A 211 -12.36 7.63 -4.44
N TRP A 212 -13.44 8.00 -5.10
CA TRP A 212 -14.75 8.19 -4.45
C TRP A 212 -15.30 6.88 -3.89
N VAL A 213 -15.19 5.78 -4.62
CA VAL A 213 -15.60 4.44 -4.12
C VAL A 213 -14.76 4.04 -2.90
N ILE A 214 -13.43 4.22 -2.93
CA ILE A 214 -12.54 3.92 -1.81
C ILE A 214 -12.90 4.79 -0.60
N LEU A 215 -13.20 6.07 -0.80
CA LEU A 215 -13.62 7.00 0.25
C LEU A 215 -14.93 6.53 0.90
N ALA A 216 -15.94 6.19 0.10
CA ALA A 216 -17.23 5.71 0.60
C ALA A 216 -17.10 4.39 1.38
N LEU A 217 -16.27 3.45 0.89
CA LEU A 217 -15.99 2.19 1.58
C LEU A 217 -15.18 2.39 2.87
N GLY A 218 -14.24 3.35 2.88
CA GLY A 218 -13.51 3.73 4.09
C GLY A 218 -14.44 4.32 5.16
N LEU A 219 -15.35 5.22 4.77
CA LEU A 219 -16.38 5.77 5.67
C LEU A 219 -17.31 4.67 6.20
N ARG A 220 -17.77 3.77 5.32
CA ARG A 220 -18.58 2.62 5.73
C ARG A 220 -17.87 1.77 6.78
N LEU A 221 -16.59 1.42 6.57
CA LEU A 221 -15.82 0.63 7.53
C LEU A 221 -15.76 1.27 8.90
N ILE A 222 -15.59 2.59 8.98
CA ILE A 222 -15.59 3.31 10.26
C ILE A 222 -16.97 3.28 10.89
N LEU A 223 -18.02 3.65 10.15
CA LEU A 223 -19.38 3.74 10.69
C LEU A 223 -19.88 2.39 11.20
N THR A 224 -19.66 1.31 10.45
CA THR A 224 -20.10 -0.03 10.86
C THR A 224 -19.32 -0.64 12.02
N ASN A 225 -18.19 -0.04 12.43
CA ASN A 225 -17.38 -0.51 13.55
C ASN A 225 -17.39 0.48 14.75
N LEU A 226 -17.97 1.67 14.61
CA LEU A 226 -18.18 2.60 15.71
C LEU A 226 -19.57 2.47 16.31
N LEU A 227 -20.57 2.15 15.50
CA LEU A 227 -21.98 1.91 15.88
C LEU A 227 -22.17 0.44 16.25
#